data_d71587f30e3c08394da67aea5c3c5a2a
#
_entry.id   d71587f30e3c08394da67aea5c3c5a2a
#
_cell.length_a   1.000
_cell.length_b   1.000
_cell.length_c   1.000
_cell.angle_alpha   90.00
_cell.angle_beta   90.00
_cell.angle_gamma   90.00
#
_symmetry.space_group_name_H-M   'P 1'
#
loop_
_entity.id
_entity.type
_entity.pdbx_description
1 polymer ?
#
loop_
_entity_poly.entity_id
_entity_poly.type
_entity_poly.pdbx_seq_one_letter_code
_entity_poly.pdbx_strand_id
1 'polypeptide(L)'
;RVVKQMLPATIGVAAFQINVVTVNLLAYWVDDYVVASFQYAVRLMELPQGLFGISLATYLLPALSSLATEKKFPEFRAELGKGVNYLVLVNLLASVLLIVLAEPIMRLLFERGKFNATSTQQATLALQCLAPGLVLFSLINVLARAFYALGDTRTPMKISVFCLALNLGLAAVLVWRYKQGGLGL
;
A
#
# COMPACT_ATOMS: atom_id res chain seq x y z
N ARG A 1 9.62 -23.19 18.07
CA ARG A 1 8.58 -23.17 17.01
C ARG A 1 8.23 -21.72 16.63
N VAL A 2 7.99 -20.83 17.59
CA VAL A 2 7.65 -19.41 17.40
C VAL A 2 8.72 -18.65 16.58
N VAL A 3 10.00 -18.78 16.92
CA VAL A 3 11.10 -18.10 16.23
C VAL A 3 11.18 -18.47 14.74
N LYS A 4 10.91 -19.74 14.39
CA LYS A 4 10.90 -20.20 12.98
C LYS A 4 9.76 -19.58 12.14
N GLN A 5 8.68 -19.14 12.78
CA GLN A 5 7.57 -18.45 12.13
C GLN A 5 7.77 -16.93 12.11
N MET A 6 8.42 -16.36 13.12
CA MET A 6 8.72 -14.94 13.17
C MET A 6 9.77 -14.52 12.13
N LEU A 7 10.77 -15.32 11.87
CA LEU A 7 11.87 -15.00 10.97
C LEU A 7 11.42 -14.69 9.53
N PRO A 8 10.55 -15.51 8.89
CA PRO A 8 9.99 -15.16 7.57
C PRO A 8 9.14 -13.88 7.58
N ALA A 9 8.34 -13.67 8.63
CA ALA A 9 7.53 -12.46 8.75
C ALA A 9 8.40 -11.20 8.87
N THR A 10 9.47 -11.27 9.67
CA THR A 10 10.44 -10.16 9.82
C THR A 10 11.16 -9.85 8.51
N ILE A 11 11.55 -10.88 7.74
CA ILE A 11 12.17 -10.69 6.42
C ILE A 11 11.20 -9.98 5.45
N GLY A 12 9.92 -10.37 5.46
CA GLY A 12 8.90 -9.72 4.63
C GLY A 12 8.72 -8.24 4.96
N VAL A 13 8.68 -7.91 6.26
CA VAL A 13 8.61 -6.50 6.71
C VAL A 13 9.90 -5.74 6.36
N ALA A 14 11.07 -6.35 6.56
CA ALA A 14 12.35 -5.74 6.21
C ALA A 14 12.44 -5.45 4.71
N ALA A 15 11.99 -6.38 3.86
CA ALA A 15 11.94 -6.18 2.41
C ALA A 15 11.07 -4.97 2.03
N PHE A 16 9.91 -4.82 2.67
CA PHE A 16 9.05 -3.65 2.47
C PHE A 16 9.75 -2.35 2.89
N GLN A 17 10.42 -2.32 4.07
CA GLN A 17 11.14 -1.13 4.54
C GLN A 17 12.32 -0.77 3.63
N ILE A 18 13.06 -1.75 3.15
CA ILE A 18 14.14 -1.54 2.17
C ILE A 18 13.59 -0.92 0.90
N ASN A 19 12.43 -1.40 0.41
CA ASN A 19 11.79 -0.83 -0.76
C ASN A 19 11.44 0.66 -0.55
N VAL A 20 10.81 1.00 0.57
CA VAL A 20 10.45 2.38 0.91
C VAL A 20 11.69 3.28 0.97
N VAL A 21 12.77 2.84 1.64
CA VAL A 21 14.02 3.59 1.73
C VAL A 21 14.64 3.78 0.34
N THR A 22 14.68 2.74 -0.48
CA THR A 22 15.30 2.81 -1.81
C THR A 22 14.53 3.74 -2.75
N VAL A 23 13.18 3.65 -2.75
CA VAL A 23 12.34 4.55 -3.56
C VAL A 23 12.52 6.01 -3.11
N ASN A 24 12.58 6.28 -1.80
CA ASN A 24 12.84 7.62 -1.30
C ASN A 24 14.24 8.14 -1.68
N LEU A 25 15.27 7.29 -1.63
CA LEU A 25 16.62 7.66 -2.07
C LEU A 25 16.66 7.97 -3.56
N LEU A 26 16.03 7.15 -4.40
CA LEU A 26 15.93 7.40 -5.84
C LEU A 26 15.16 8.69 -6.13
N ALA A 27 14.07 8.94 -5.40
CA ALA A 27 13.29 10.16 -5.51
C ALA A 27 14.11 11.41 -5.16
N TYR A 28 14.90 11.34 -4.09
CA TYR A 28 15.81 12.42 -3.67
C TYR A 28 16.86 12.79 -4.74
N TRP A 29 17.32 11.81 -5.50
CA TRP A 29 18.25 12.03 -6.61
C TRP A 29 17.64 12.76 -7.82
N VAL A 30 16.33 12.79 -7.90
CA VAL A 30 15.61 13.45 -9.01
C VAL A 30 15.30 14.91 -8.66
N ASP A 31 14.67 15.17 -7.51
CA ASP A 31 14.33 16.51 -7.01
C ASP A 31 13.76 16.43 -5.59
N ASP A 32 14.25 17.27 -4.68
CA ASP A 32 13.81 17.35 -3.30
C ASP A 32 12.30 17.71 -3.15
N TYR A 33 11.79 18.54 -4.05
CA TYR A 33 10.40 18.98 -4.05
C TYR A 33 9.43 17.84 -4.43
N VAL A 34 9.85 16.94 -5.32
CA VAL A 34 9.05 15.78 -5.73
C VAL A 34 8.88 14.81 -4.58
N VAL A 35 9.93 14.58 -3.78
CA VAL A 35 9.87 13.71 -2.60
C VAL A 35 8.86 14.22 -1.59
N ALA A 36 8.90 15.53 -1.27
CA ALA A 36 7.97 16.13 -0.33
C ALA A 36 6.52 16.00 -0.81
N SER A 37 6.26 16.37 -2.07
CA SER A 37 4.93 16.29 -2.68
C SER A 37 4.36 14.86 -2.69
N PHE A 38 5.21 13.88 -3.01
CA PHE A 38 4.85 12.46 -2.97
C PHE A 38 4.50 11.99 -1.55
N GLN A 39 5.28 12.40 -0.54
CA GLN A 39 5.01 12.04 0.87
C GLN A 39 3.66 12.60 1.36
N TYR A 40 3.29 13.80 0.96
CA TYR A 40 1.96 14.35 1.28
C TYR A 40 0.83 13.56 0.62
N ALA A 41 1.00 13.14 -0.64
CA ALA A 41 0.04 12.29 -1.33
C ALA A 41 -0.12 10.92 -0.64
N VAL A 42 0.98 10.28 -0.24
CA VAL A 42 0.97 9.01 0.51
C VAL A 42 0.23 9.16 1.83
N ARG A 43 0.48 10.24 2.59
CA ARG A 43 -0.23 10.50 3.86
C ARG A 43 -1.74 10.59 3.70
N LEU A 44 -2.20 11.24 2.65
CA LEU A 44 -3.64 11.30 2.35
C LEU A 44 -4.23 9.94 2.00
N MET A 45 -3.49 9.13 1.24
CA MET A 45 -3.92 7.78 0.87
C MET A 45 -3.94 6.83 2.09
N GLU A 46 -3.06 7.05 3.08
CA GLU A 46 -3.02 6.26 4.32
C GLU A 46 -4.31 6.40 5.15
N LEU A 47 -5.06 7.51 5.05
CA LEU A 47 -6.29 7.70 5.82
C LEU A 47 -7.37 6.68 5.45
N PRO A 48 -7.86 6.57 4.20
CA PRO A 48 -8.84 5.55 3.86
C PRO A 48 -8.29 4.14 3.97
N GLN A 49 -7.00 3.93 3.70
CA GLN A 49 -6.35 2.63 3.87
C GLN A 49 -6.38 2.20 5.35
N GLY A 50 -6.09 3.09 6.28
CA GLY A 50 -6.16 2.82 7.72
C GLY A 50 -7.58 2.54 8.19
N LEU A 51 -8.52 3.40 7.79
CA LEU A 51 -9.92 3.29 8.21
C LEU A 51 -10.59 2.01 7.69
N PHE A 52 -10.41 1.66 6.44
CA PHE A 52 -11.12 0.55 5.81
C PHE A 52 -10.26 -0.70 5.64
N GLY A 53 -9.04 -0.55 5.09
CA GLY A 53 -8.18 -1.69 4.80
C GLY A 53 -7.65 -2.38 6.05
N ILE A 54 -7.03 -1.63 6.95
CA ILE A 54 -6.40 -2.19 8.16
C ILE A 54 -7.46 -2.62 9.17
N SER A 55 -8.53 -1.84 9.36
CA SER A 55 -9.61 -2.16 10.30
C SER A 55 -10.31 -3.46 9.92
N LEU A 56 -10.71 -3.60 8.65
CA LEU A 56 -11.33 -4.81 8.15
C LEU A 56 -10.40 -6.02 8.24
N ALA A 57 -9.14 -5.85 7.85
CA ALA A 57 -8.14 -6.91 7.94
C ALA A 57 -7.93 -7.39 9.39
N THR A 58 -7.98 -6.47 10.35
CA THR A 58 -7.85 -6.79 11.78
C THR A 58 -9.10 -7.51 12.31
N TYR A 59 -10.28 -7.13 11.86
CA TYR A 59 -11.54 -7.81 12.19
C TYR A 59 -11.61 -9.22 11.61
N LEU A 60 -11.20 -9.38 10.35
CA LEU A 60 -11.27 -10.68 9.67
C LEU A 60 -10.28 -11.71 10.23
N LEU A 61 -9.14 -11.29 10.76
CA LEU A 61 -8.09 -12.22 11.21
C LEU A 61 -8.57 -13.24 12.25
N PRO A 62 -9.27 -12.87 13.35
CA PRO A 62 -9.78 -13.85 14.32
C PRO A 62 -10.80 -14.82 13.72
N ALA A 63 -11.75 -14.30 12.92
CA ALA A 63 -12.78 -15.12 12.28
C ALA A 63 -12.15 -16.14 11.32
N LEU A 64 -11.24 -15.71 10.46
CA LEU A 64 -10.53 -16.59 9.54
C LEU A 64 -9.65 -17.61 10.26
N SER A 65 -9.01 -17.22 11.37
CA SER A 65 -8.18 -18.13 12.17
C SER A 65 -9.00 -19.23 12.85
N SER A 66 -10.20 -18.92 13.36
CA SER A 66 -11.12 -19.90 13.93
C SER A 66 -11.55 -20.90 12.86
N LEU A 67 -12.03 -20.42 11.69
CA LEU A 67 -12.46 -21.26 10.58
C LEU A 67 -11.32 -22.14 10.02
N ALA A 68 -10.11 -21.61 9.98
CA ALA A 68 -8.93 -22.38 9.58
C ALA A 68 -8.60 -23.49 10.55
N THR A 69 -8.68 -23.22 11.87
CA THR A 69 -8.44 -24.21 12.92
C THR A 69 -9.49 -25.33 12.90
N GLU A 70 -10.76 -24.97 12.64
CA GLU A 70 -11.87 -25.92 12.52
C GLU A 70 -11.88 -26.65 11.16
N LYS A 71 -10.95 -26.33 10.26
CA LYS A 71 -10.85 -26.88 8.89
C LYS A 71 -12.10 -26.63 8.04
N LYS A 72 -12.89 -25.62 8.34
CA LYS A 72 -14.09 -25.21 7.60
C LYS A 72 -13.73 -24.33 6.39
N PHE A 73 -13.01 -24.89 5.43
CA PHE A 73 -12.52 -24.14 4.25
C PHE A 73 -13.60 -23.52 3.38
N PRO A 74 -14.81 -24.11 3.17
CA PRO A 74 -15.86 -23.45 2.43
C PRO A 74 -16.34 -22.16 3.10
N GLU A 75 -16.53 -22.18 4.43
CA GLU A 75 -16.91 -21.01 5.22
C GLU A 75 -15.81 -19.96 5.24
N PHE A 76 -14.53 -20.40 5.38
CA PHE A 76 -13.36 -19.53 5.28
C PHE A 76 -13.34 -18.74 3.96
N ARG A 77 -13.57 -19.42 2.82
CA ARG A 77 -13.62 -18.77 1.50
C ARG A 77 -14.78 -17.80 1.37
N ALA A 78 -15.94 -18.18 1.90
CA ALA A 78 -17.14 -17.33 1.86
C ALA A 78 -16.92 -16.04 2.68
N GLU A 79 -16.36 -16.15 3.88
CA GLU A 79 -16.08 -15.00 4.76
C GLU A 79 -15.00 -14.10 4.19
N LEU A 80 -13.89 -14.67 3.70
CA LEU A 80 -12.86 -13.91 2.99
C LEU A 80 -13.42 -13.20 1.76
N GLY A 81 -14.26 -13.88 0.95
CA GLY A 81 -14.90 -13.29 -0.23
C GLY A 81 -15.81 -12.11 0.09
N LYS A 82 -16.61 -12.20 1.16
CA LYS A 82 -17.42 -11.06 1.64
C LYS A 82 -16.54 -9.88 2.04
N GLY A 83 -15.49 -10.13 2.82
CA GLY A 83 -14.55 -9.10 3.24
C GLY A 83 -13.87 -8.43 2.06
N VAL A 84 -13.40 -9.20 1.07
CA VAL A 84 -12.77 -8.68 -0.14
C VAL A 84 -13.75 -7.84 -0.96
N ASN A 85 -14.97 -8.30 -1.19
CA ASN A 85 -15.97 -7.55 -1.95
C ASN A 85 -16.33 -6.23 -1.28
N TYR A 86 -16.54 -6.23 0.04
CA TYR A 86 -16.79 -5.01 0.80
C TYR A 86 -15.60 -4.03 0.69
N LEU A 87 -14.39 -4.54 0.85
CA LEU A 87 -13.17 -3.74 0.79
C LEU A 87 -12.97 -3.12 -0.59
N VAL A 88 -13.17 -3.88 -1.66
CA VAL A 88 -13.05 -3.38 -3.03
C VAL A 88 -14.05 -2.27 -3.27
N LEU A 89 -15.32 -2.46 -2.88
CA LEU A 89 -16.38 -1.46 -3.07
C LEU A 89 -16.06 -0.15 -2.33
N VAL A 90 -15.69 -0.22 -1.05
CA VAL A 90 -15.42 0.96 -0.22
C VAL A 90 -14.13 1.68 -0.68
N ASN A 91 -13.07 0.93 -0.98
CA ASN A 91 -11.82 1.55 -1.43
C ASN A 91 -11.90 2.08 -2.87
N LEU A 92 -12.73 1.48 -3.73
CA LEU A 92 -12.99 2.03 -5.06
C LEU A 92 -13.71 3.38 -4.95
N LEU A 93 -14.72 3.48 -4.09
CA LEU A 93 -15.40 4.75 -3.82
C LEU A 93 -14.42 5.79 -3.24
N ALA A 94 -13.61 5.40 -2.24
CA ALA A 94 -12.59 6.26 -1.65
C ALA A 94 -11.54 6.71 -2.68
N SER A 95 -11.11 5.81 -3.57
CA SER A 95 -10.18 6.12 -4.66
C SER A 95 -10.75 7.17 -5.62
N VAL A 96 -12.00 7.00 -6.05
CA VAL A 96 -12.68 7.98 -6.92
C VAL A 96 -12.80 9.33 -6.23
N LEU A 97 -13.20 9.35 -4.95
CA LEU A 97 -13.28 10.59 -4.17
C LEU A 97 -11.92 11.28 -4.05
N LEU A 98 -10.85 10.52 -3.78
CA LEU A 98 -9.50 11.06 -3.72
C LEU A 98 -9.04 11.62 -5.06
N ILE A 99 -9.37 10.99 -6.19
CA ILE A 99 -9.01 11.50 -7.52
C ILE A 99 -9.73 12.82 -7.80
N VAL A 100 -11.04 12.86 -7.57
CA VAL A 100 -11.87 14.04 -7.86
C VAL A 100 -11.55 15.21 -6.93
N LEU A 101 -11.36 14.92 -5.65
CA LEU A 101 -11.12 15.93 -4.61
C LEU A 101 -9.63 16.16 -4.32
N ALA A 102 -8.72 15.59 -5.12
CA ALA A 102 -7.26 15.66 -4.88
C ALA A 102 -6.78 17.10 -4.74
N GLU A 103 -7.10 17.96 -5.71
CA GLU A 103 -6.66 19.36 -5.71
C GLU A 103 -7.25 20.16 -4.55
N PRO A 104 -8.59 20.19 -4.32
CA PRO A 104 -9.15 20.97 -3.22
C PRO A 104 -8.68 20.47 -1.84
N ILE A 105 -8.48 19.17 -1.66
CA ILE A 105 -7.96 18.61 -0.41
C ILE A 105 -6.50 19.03 -0.19
N MET A 106 -5.64 18.91 -1.21
CA MET A 106 -4.24 19.31 -1.12
C MET A 106 -4.11 20.80 -0.84
N ARG A 107 -4.88 21.62 -1.53
CA ARG A 107 -4.90 23.06 -1.33
C ARG A 107 -5.35 23.45 0.07
N LEU A 108 -6.45 22.86 0.55
CA LEU A 108 -7.01 23.17 1.88
C LEU A 108 -6.08 22.77 3.03
N LEU A 109 -5.45 21.59 2.92
CA LEU A 109 -4.68 21.02 4.02
C LEU A 109 -3.22 21.48 4.04
N PHE A 110 -2.59 21.63 2.87
CA PHE A 110 -1.13 21.76 2.77
C PHE A 110 -0.65 23.06 2.15
N GLU A 111 -1.47 23.81 1.37
CA GLU A 111 -1.04 25.04 0.71
C GLU A 111 -0.86 26.18 1.75
N ARG A 112 0.28 26.12 2.48
CA ARG A 112 0.65 27.11 3.50
C ARG A 112 2.16 27.31 3.52
N GLY A 113 2.61 28.54 3.74
CA GLY A 113 4.01 28.90 3.91
C GLY A 113 4.87 28.58 2.68
N LYS A 114 5.78 27.62 2.80
CA LYS A 114 6.68 27.23 1.70
C LYS A 114 6.02 26.31 0.67
N PHE A 115 4.87 25.69 0.99
CA PHE A 115 4.12 24.83 0.08
C PHE A 115 3.24 25.70 -0.80
N ASN A 116 3.70 25.95 -2.03
CA ASN A 116 3.08 26.84 -2.99
C ASN A 116 2.16 26.09 -3.97
N ALA A 117 1.52 26.83 -4.89
CA ALA A 117 0.62 26.28 -5.90
C ALA A 117 1.29 25.23 -6.81
N THR A 118 2.59 25.36 -7.10
CA THR A 118 3.34 24.38 -7.89
C THR A 118 3.48 23.06 -7.12
N SER A 119 3.79 23.14 -5.84
CA SER A 119 3.86 21.96 -4.95
C SER A 119 2.49 21.29 -4.81
N THR A 120 1.41 22.10 -4.75
CA THR A 120 0.02 21.59 -4.74
C THR A 120 -0.28 20.80 -6.01
N GLN A 121 0.07 21.30 -7.18
CA GLN A 121 -0.13 20.58 -8.45
C GLN A 121 0.64 19.27 -8.51
N GLN A 122 1.91 19.26 -8.12
CA GLN A 122 2.73 18.04 -8.09
C GLN A 122 2.15 17.00 -7.12
N ALA A 123 1.76 17.40 -5.91
CA ALA A 123 1.16 16.53 -4.93
C ALA A 123 -0.22 16.01 -5.38
N THR A 124 -1.01 16.84 -6.07
CA THR A 124 -2.29 16.43 -6.67
C THR A 124 -2.09 15.35 -7.72
N LEU A 125 -1.15 15.54 -8.65
CA LEU A 125 -0.81 14.54 -9.67
C LEU A 125 -0.33 13.24 -9.03
N ALA A 126 0.56 13.34 -8.03
CA ALA A 126 1.02 12.17 -7.30
C ALA A 126 -0.14 11.41 -6.63
N LEU A 127 -1.06 12.13 -5.98
CA LEU A 127 -2.24 11.53 -5.35
C LEU A 127 -3.17 10.87 -6.37
N GLN A 128 -3.43 11.52 -7.50
CA GLN A 128 -4.25 10.95 -8.58
C GLN A 128 -3.66 9.69 -9.17
N CYS A 129 -2.33 9.62 -9.30
CA CYS A 129 -1.63 8.41 -9.76
C CYS A 129 -1.64 7.28 -8.72
N LEU A 130 -1.55 7.62 -7.43
CA LEU A 130 -1.52 6.64 -6.34
C LEU A 130 -2.91 6.14 -5.94
N ALA A 131 -3.95 6.97 -6.06
CA ALA A 131 -5.30 6.65 -5.59
C ALA A 131 -5.88 5.35 -6.19
N PRO A 132 -5.70 4.99 -7.46
CA PRO A 132 -6.12 3.69 -7.99
C PRO A 132 -5.45 2.50 -7.28
N GLY A 133 -4.22 2.70 -6.79
CA GLY A 133 -3.47 1.71 -6.02
C GLY A 133 -4.08 1.40 -4.65
N LEU A 134 -4.95 2.27 -4.10
CA LEU A 134 -5.57 2.09 -2.79
C LEU A 134 -6.29 0.75 -2.65
N VAL A 135 -7.04 0.34 -3.69
CA VAL A 135 -7.75 -0.94 -3.73
C VAL A 135 -6.76 -2.10 -3.62
N LEU A 136 -5.67 -2.06 -4.39
CA LEU A 136 -4.65 -3.11 -4.41
C LEU A 136 -3.90 -3.19 -3.09
N PHE A 137 -3.50 -2.06 -2.51
CA PHE A 137 -2.82 -2.01 -1.20
C PHE A 137 -3.69 -2.59 -0.08
N SER A 138 -4.98 -2.23 -0.07
CA SER A 138 -5.92 -2.75 0.91
C SER A 138 -6.17 -4.25 0.72
N LEU A 139 -6.26 -4.71 -0.52
CA LEU A 139 -6.41 -6.14 -0.86
C LEU A 139 -5.21 -6.96 -0.38
N ILE A 140 -3.99 -6.47 -0.59
CA ILE A 140 -2.76 -7.11 -0.11
C ILE A 140 -2.81 -7.29 1.41
N ASN A 141 -3.26 -6.28 2.16
CA ASN A 141 -3.38 -6.36 3.62
C ASN A 141 -4.34 -7.46 4.07
N VAL A 142 -5.48 -7.61 3.44
CA VAL A 142 -6.47 -8.65 3.77
C VAL A 142 -5.96 -10.03 3.37
N LEU A 143 -5.40 -10.17 2.18
CA LEU A 143 -4.86 -11.45 1.71
C LEU A 143 -3.68 -11.92 2.57
N ALA A 144 -2.76 -11.03 2.94
CA ALA A 144 -1.66 -11.37 3.84
C ALA A 144 -2.17 -11.94 5.17
N ARG A 145 -3.21 -11.34 5.75
CA ARG A 145 -3.81 -11.86 7.00
C ARG A 145 -4.54 -13.18 6.79
N ALA A 146 -5.14 -13.43 5.65
CA ALA A 146 -5.72 -14.72 5.32
C ALA A 146 -4.65 -15.83 5.27
N PHE A 147 -3.46 -15.56 4.71
CA PHE A 147 -2.33 -16.49 4.75
C PHE A 147 -1.83 -16.70 6.19
N TYR A 148 -1.75 -15.64 6.99
CA TYR A 148 -1.37 -15.75 8.40
C TYR A 148 -2.37 -16.58 9.21
N ALA A 149 -3.66 -16.45 8.95
CA ALA A 149 -4.70 -17.27 9.57
C ALA A 149 -4.54 -18.77 9.23
N LEU A 150 -4.05 -19.10 8.04
CA LEU A 150 -3.70 -20.46 7.63
C LEU A 150 -2.35 -20.95 8.18
N GLY A 151 -1.62 -20.11 8.92
CA GLY A 151 -0.29 -20.41 9.43
C GLY A 151 0.83 -20.35 8.39
N ASP A 152 0.53 -19.89 7.17
CA ASP A 152 1.51 -19.74 6.10
C ASP A 152 2.11 -18.33 6.08
N THR A 153 3.24 -18.16 6.73
CA THR A 153 4.03 -16.92 6.70
C THR A 153 5.04 -16.86 5.55
N ARG A 154 5.30 -18.00 4.90
CA ARG A 154 6.34 -18.10 3.88
C ARG A 154 5.88 -17.55 2.52
N THR A 155 4.62 -17.79 2.16
CA THR A 155 4.07 -17.33 0.88
C THR A 155 4.04 -15.80 0.80
N PRO A 156 3.49 -15.04 1.78
CA PRO A 156 3.58 -13.59 1.78
C PRO A 156 5.02 -13.06 1.73
N MET A 157 5.95 -13.69 2.48
CA MET A 157 7.37 -13.31 2.45
C MET A 157 7.98 -13.44 1.04
N LYS A 158 7.77 -14.58 0.38
CA LYS A 158 8.30 -14.82 -0.97
C LYS A 158 7.75 -13.80 -1.97
N ILE A 159 6.46 -13.52 -1.89
CA ILE A 159 5.80 -12.51 -2.73
C ILE A 159 6.39 -11.12 -2.46
N SER A 160 6.57 -10.73 -1.20
CA SER A 160 7.17 -9.44 -0.84
C SER A 160 8.58 -9.28 -1.37
N VAL A 161 9.42 -10.31 -1.24
CA VAL A 161 10.80 -10.30 -1.78
C VAL A 161 10.80 -10.24 -3.31
N PHE A 162 9.92 -10.98 -3.97
CA PHE A 162 9.78 -10.93 -5.41
C PHE A 162 9.32 -9.55 -5.90
N CYS A 163 8.31 -8.97 -5.24
CA CYS A 163 7.83 -7.62 -5.54
C CYS A 163 8.92 -6.55 -5.31
N LEU A 164 9.73 -6.70 -4.24
CA LEU A 164 10.87 -5.82 -4.01
C LEU A 164 11.87 -5.89 -5.16
N ALA A 165 12.27 -7.08 -5.57
CA ALA A 165 13.23 -7.27 -6.67
C ALA A 165 12.69 -6.68 -7.98
N LEU A 166 11.41 -6.91 -8.28
CA LEU A 166 10.74 -6.39 -9.47
C LEU A 166 10.63 -4.87 -9.42
N ASN A 167 10.23 -4.30 -8.28
CA ASN A 167 10.14 -2.85 -8.09
C ASN A 167 11.49 -2.16 -8.26
N LEU A 168 12.55 -2.70 -7.62
CA LEU A 168 13.91 -2.17 -7.77
C LEU A 168 14.40 -2.24 -9.22
N GLY A 169 14.14 -3.34 -9.91
CA GLY A 169 14.47 -3.49 -11.32
C GLY A 169 13.75 -2.50 -12.21
N LEU A 170 12.44 -2.34 -12.04
CA LEU A 170 11.65 -1.37 -12.79
C LEU A 170 12.06 0.08 -12.47
N ALA A 171 12.24 0.41 -11.19
CA ALA A 171 12.67 1.74 -10.76
C ALA A 171 14.04 2.09 -11.37
N ALA A 172 15.01 1.18 -11.33
CA ALA A 172 16.32 1.39 -11.93
C ALA A 172 16.22 1.64 -13.44
N VAL A 173 15.44 0.84 -14.17
CA VAL A 173 15.25 1.00 -15.61
C VAL A 173 14.55 2.31 -15.95
N LEU A 174 13.48 2.68 -15.22
CA LEU A 174 12.70 3.89 -15.49
C LEU A 174 13.46 5.15 -15.09
N VAL A 175 14.18 5.18 -13.97
CA VAL A 175 15.04 6.28 -13.59
C VAL A 175 16.16 6.48 -14.62
N TRP A 176 16.79 5.39 -15.07
CA TRP A 176 17.85 5.45 -16.08
C TRP A 176 17.35 5.94 -17.44
N ARG A 177 16.13 5.54 -17.85
CA ARG A 177 15.58 5.86 -19.18
C ARG A 177 14.86 7.21 -19.24
N TYR A 178 14.17 7.62 -18.18
CA TYR A 178 13.26 8.77 -18.18
C TYR A 178 13.56 9.84 -17.12
N LYS A 179 14.59 9.65 -16.30
CA LYS A 179 14.99 10.52 -15.17
C LYS A 179 13.91 10.92 -14.18
N GLN A 180 12.62 10.86 -14.56
CA GLN A 180 11.48 11.22 -13.69
C GLN A 180 10.39 10.15 -13.62
N GLY A 181 10.34 9.22 -14.56
CA GLY A 181 9.26 8.23 -14.67
C GLY A 181 9.31 7.11 -13.64
N GLY A 182 10.44 6.92 -12.94
CA GLY A 182 10.59 5.86 -11.94
C GLY A 182 9.93 6.12 -10.60
N LEU A 183 9.43 7.35 -10.37
CA LEU A 183 8.84 7.77 -9.10
C LEU A 183 7.35 7.46 -8.98
N GLY A 184 6.70 7.14 -10.07
CA GLY A 184 5.29 6.74 -10.10
C GLY A 184 5.03 5.26 -9.79
N LEU A 185 6.08 4.50 -9.47
CA LEU A 185 6.05 3.08 -9.11
C LEU A 185 6.14 2.89 -7.60
#